data_dfd879aaadda76e8389a7e8ae59d220e
#
_entry.id   dfd879aaadda76e8389a7e8ae59d220e
#
_cell.length_a   1.000
_cell.length_b   1.000
_cell.length_c   1.000
_cell.angle_alpha   90.00
_cell.angle_beta   90.00
_cell.angle_gamma   90.00
#
_symmetry.space_group_name_H-M   'P 1'
#
loop_
_entity.id
_entity.type
_entity.pdbx_description
1 polymer ?
#
loop_
_entity_poly.entity_id
_entity_poly.type
_entity_poly.pdbx_seq_one_letter_code
_entity_poly.pdbx_strand_id
1 'polypeptide(L)'
;VTSNLYESKEYSDIREVIKDGINRYPDCVAFTIKNKEGKDIQYTDITYAEFEKEINSLGTGLLKLGLKDKKIAIIGPNSYEWVLSYISVLFGIGIVVPLDKGLPAQEIEDSIIRSDADALIFDPKYIDIIEDIKQRSTTKVKEFICMKEVESKEINNIPKIKKIGKEELDKGNKEFFELKIEPEKTSIILFTSGTTSLS
;
A
#
# COMPACT_ATOMS: atom_id res chain seq x y z
N VAL A 1 10.70 40.85 -9.28
CA VAL A 1 11.46 39.62 -9.01
C VAL A 1 11.00 39.11 -7.66
N THR A 2 10.06 38.20 -7.64
CA THR A 2 9.66 37.50 -6.41
C THR A 2 10.79 36.52 -6.08
N SER A 3 11.62 36.84 -5.09
CA SER A 3 12.53 35.84 -4.52
C SER A 3 11.69 34.74 -3.89
N ASN A 4 11.92 33.50 -4.29
CA ASN A 4 11.33 32.36 -3.60
C ASN A 4 11.74 32.45 -2.13
N LEU A 5 10.77 32.42 -1.23
CA LEU A 5 11.01 32.43 0.22
C LEU A 5 11.79 31.22 0.71
N TYR A 6 11.78 30.15 -0.08
CA TYR A 6 12.50 28.89 0.17
C TYR A 6 13.10 28.37 -1.13
N GLU A 7 14.26 27.72 -1.05
CA GLU A 7 14.79 26.95 -2.16
C GLU A 7 13.84 25.78 -2.46
N SER A 8 13.36 25.70 -3.70
CA SER A 8 12.58 24.56 -4.17
C SER A 8 13.55 23.46 -4.63
N LYS A 9 13.42 22.27 -4.09
CA LYS A 9 14.13 21.08 -4.54
C LYS A 9 13.26 20.35 -5.55
N GLU A 10 13.83 20.01 -6.71
CA GLU A 10 13.18 19.14 -7.68
C GLU A 10 13.48 17.68 -7.32
N TYR A 11 12.49 16.82 -7.47
CA TYR A 11 12.58 15.39 -7.21
C TYR A 11 12.18 14.64 -8.48
N SER A 12 12.86 13.55 -8.79
CA SER A 12 12.57 12.73 -9.96
C SER A 12 11.36 11.82 -9.74
N ASP A 13 11.13 11.40 -8.51
CA ASP A 13 10.05 10.48 -8.14
C ASP A 13 9.63 10.61 -6.67
N ILE A 14 8.55 9.91 -6.32
CA ILE A 14 7.99 9.93 -4.95
C ILE A 14 8.93 9.31 -3.91
N ARG A 15 9.77 8.35 -4.29
CA ARG A 15 10.75 7.73 -3.40
C ARG A 15 11.78 8.76 -2.94
N GLU A 16 12.26 9.61 -3.85
CA GLU A 16 13.19 10.67 -3.48
C GLU A 16 12.58 11.66 -2.50
N VAL A 17 11.31 12.07 -2.71
CA VAL A 17 10.60 12.96 -1.80
C VAL A 17 10.54 12.37 -0.38
N ILE A 18 10.11 11.12 -0.27
CA ILE A 18 9.95 10.46 1.02
C ILE A 18 11.30 10.22 1.69
N LYS A 19 12.30 9.76 0.93
CA LYS A 19 13.67 9.57 1.45
C LYS A 19 14.31 10.87 1.93
N ASP A 20 14.09 11.97 1.23
CA ASP A 20 14.58 13.28 1.68
C ASP A 20 13.96 13.67 3.03
N GLY A 21 12.65 13.46 3.21
CA GLY A 21 11.98 13.68 4.51
C GLY A 21 12.53 12.79 5.62
N ILE A 22 12.71 11.50 5.35
CA ILE A 22 13.30 10.53 6.28
C ILE A 22 14.71 10.95 6.69
N ASN A 23 15.56 11.31 5.73
CA ASN A 23 16.94 11.69 5.97
C ASN A 23 17.07 12.98 6.80
N ARG A 24 16.12 13.91 6.62
CA ARG A 24 16.12 15.19 7.37
C ARG A 24 15.60 15.02 8.79
N TYR A 25 14.62 14.14 8.99
CA TYR A 25 13.85 14.06 10.22
C TYR A 25 13.67 12.62 10.73
N PRO A 26 14.74 11.80 10.81
CA PRO A 26 14.64 10.36 11.09
C PRO A 26 13.93 10.05 12.42
N ASP A 27 14.20 10.86 13.44
CA ASP A 27 13.69 10.65 14.80
C ASP A 27 12.38 11.39 15.08
N CYS A 28 11.89 12.18 14.12
CA CYS A 28 10.58 12.83 14.26
C CYS A 28 9.46 11.82 14.05
N VAL A 29 8.34 12.04 14.75
CA VAL A 29 7.12 11.24 14.60
C VAL A 29 6.51 11.51 13.22
N ALA A 30 6.39 10.46 12.41
CA ALA A 30 5.72 10.50 11.11
C ALA A 30 4.22 10.18 11.25
N PHE A 31 3.87 9.24 12.14
CA PHE A 31 2.49 8.82 12.40
C PHE A 31 2.27 8.59 13.89
N THR A 32 1.08 8.96 14.36
CA THR A 32 0.57 8.55 15.66
C THR A 32 -0.67 7.68 15.45
N ILE A 33 -0.57 6.40 15.77
CA ILE A 33 -1.62 5.41 15.61
C ILE A 33 -2.46 5.37 16.88
N LYS A 34 -3.77 5.57 16.72
CA LYS A 34 -4.73 5.42 17.81
C LYS A 34 -5.22 3.98 17.87
N ASN A 35 -4.84 3.27 18.90
CA ASN A 35 -5.30 1.92 19.20
C ASN A 35 -6.40 2.00 20.26
N LYS A 36 -7.50 1.28 20.05
CA LYS A 36 -8.61 1.21 20.99
C LYS A 36 -8.81 -0.25 21.42
N GLU A 37 -8.56 -0.52 22.70
CA GLU A 37 -8.81 -1.81 23.33
C GLU A 37 -9.93 -1.64 24.37
N GLY A 38 -11.15 -2.05 23.99
CA GLY A 38 -12.34 -1.84 24.85
C GLY A 38 -12.62 -0.35 25.10
N LYS A 39 -12.42 0.11 26.36
CA LYS A 39 -12.58 1.53 26.75
C LYS A 39 -11.24 2.28 26.76
N ASP A 40 -10.13 1.56 26.71
CA ASP A 40 -8.80 2.16 26.78
C ASP A 40 -8.34 2.63 25.39
N ILE A 41 -7.70 3.78 25.37
CA ILE A 41 -7.13 4.37 24.16
C ILE A 41 -5.63 4.47 24.39
N GLN A 42 -4.86 3.82 23.52
CA GLN A 42 -3.42 3.92 23.48
C GLN A 42 -2.98 4.58 22.18
N TYR A 43 -1.89 5.33 22.26
CA TYR A 43 -1.27 5.95 21.10
C TYR A 43 0.11 5.33 20.89
N THR A 44 0.41 4.96 19.66
CA THR A 44 1.71 4.44 19.26
C THR A 44 2.29 5.38 18.23
N ASP A 45 3.44 5.94 18.50
CA ASP A 45 4.17 6.78 17.57
C ASP A 45 5.08 5.94 16.68
N ILE A 46 5.14 6.30 15.40
CA ILE A 46 6.03 5.73 14.39
C ILE A 46 6.90 6.87 13.89
N THR A 47 8.20 6.77 14.05
CA THR A 47 9.15 7.73 13.51
C THR A 47 9.35 7.57 12.01
N TYR A 48 9.94 8.59 11.33
CA TYR A 48 10.28 8.46 9.93
C TYR A 48 11.25 7.31 9.65
N ALA A 49 12.24 7.08 10.53
CA ALA A 49 13.18 5.97 10.40
C ALA A 49 12.49 4.59 10.57
N GLU A 50 11.51 4.48 11.46
CA GLU A 50 10.70 3.26 11.60
C GLU A 50 9.81 3.04 10.38
N PHE A 51 9.18 4.11 9.87
CA PHE A 51 8.38 4.04 8.65
C PHE A 51 9.19 3.54 7.46
N GLU A 52 10.44 4.00 7.29
CA GLU A 52 11.33 3.49 6.24
C GLU A 52 11.60 1.98 6.39
N LYS A 53 11.89 1.52 7.61
CA LYS A 53 12.10 0.08 7.89
C LYS A 53 10.87 -0.74 7.54
N GLU A 54 9.69 -0.21 7.85
CA GLU A 54 8.41 -0.84 7.54
C GLU A 54 8.15 -0.91 6.03
N ILE A 55 8.40 0.19 5.28
CA ILE A 55 8.32 0.22 3.82
C ILE A 55 9.26 -0.82 3.21
N ASN A 56 10.51 -0.85 3.66
CA ASN A 56 11.52 -1.78 3.15
C ASN A 56 11.13 -3.24 3.41
N SER A 57 10.61 -3.54 4.59
CA SER A 57 10.16 -4.88 4.96
C SER A 57 8.92 -5.29 4.16
N LEU A 58 7.90 -4.44 4.07
CA LEU A 58 6.70 -4.74 3.28
C LEU A 58 7.02 -4.85 1.79
N GLY A 59 7.77 -3.89 1.24
CA GLY A 59 8.14 -3.89 -0.17
C GLY A 59 8.92 -5.14 -0.58
N THR A 60 9.93 -5.54 0.21
CA THR A 60 10.69 -6.77 -0.03
C THR A 60 9.78 -8.01 0.05
N GLY A 61 8.86 -8.04 1.02
CA GLY A 61 7.89 -9.13 1.14
C GLY A 61 6.93 -9.22 -0.04
N LEU A 62 6.43 -8.08 -0.56
CA LEU A 62 5.58 -8.04 -1.75
C LEU A 62 6.32 -8.52 -3.00
N LEU A 63 7.61 -8.18 -3.16
CA LEU A 63 8.44 -8.72 -4.23
C LEU A 63 8.59 -10.24 -4.14
N LYS A 64 8.77 -10.77 -2.92
CA LYS A 64 8.85 -12.20 -2.68
C LYS A 64 7.58 -12.94 -3.03
N LEU A 65 6.42 -12.29 -2.96
CA LEU A 65 5.13 -12.80 -3.45
C LEU A 65 4.98 -12.69 -4.98
N GLY A 66 5.98 -12.19 -5.71
CA GLY A 66 5.94 -12.06 -7.17
C GLY A 66 5.10 -10.89 -7.66
N LEU A 67 4.92 -9.85 -6.85
CA LEU A 67 4.07 -8.69 -7.18
C LEU A 67 4.82 -7.57 -7.93
N LYS A 68 6.03 -7.83 -8.40
CA LYS A 68 6.76 -6.89 -9.27
C LYS A 68 5.99 -6.66 -10.58
N ASP A 69 5.91 -5.40 -10.98
CA ASP A 69 5.22 -4.92 -12.19
C ASP A 69 3.71 -5.28 -12.25
N LYS A 70 3.10 -5.50 -11.06
CA LYS A 70 1.69 -5.86 -10.93
C LYS A 70 0.82 -4.65 -10.58
N LYS A 71 -0.47 -4.74 -10.91
CA LYS A 71 -1.49 -3.80 -10.46
C LYS A 71 -2.05 -4.28 -9.12
N ILE A 72 -1.92 -3.44 -8.11
CA ILE A 72 -2.29 -3.77 -6.73
C ILE A 72 -3.40 -2.84 -6.28
N ALA A 73 -4.61 -3.38 -6.17
CA ALA A 73 -5.73 -2.65 -5.62
C ALA A 73 -5.61 -2.52 -4.11
N ILE A 74 -6.03 -1.38 -3.56
CA ILE A 74 -5.99 -1.12 -2.11
C ILE A 74 -7.33 -0.54 -1.68
N ILE A 75 -8.01 -1.17 -0.71
CA ILE A 75 -9.27 -0.69 -0.14
C ILE A 75 -9.23 -0.69 1.38
N GLY A 76 -9.58 0.42 1.98
CA GLY A 76 -9.62 0.55 3.44
C GLY A 76 -9.92 1.98 3.89
N PRO A 77 -10.22 2.18 5.19
CA PRO A 77 -10.22 3.50 5.79
C PRO A 77 -8.80 4.08 5.80
N ASN A 78 -8.71 5.39 6.05
CA ASN A 78 -7.42 6.03 6.26
C ASN A 78 -6.76 5.44 7.53
N SER A 79 -5.77 4.60 7.33
CA SER A 79 -5.02 3.91 8.39
C SER A 79 -3.53 3.92 8.06
N TYR A 80 -2.71 3.61 9.05
CA TYR A 80 -1.28 3.47 8.86
C TYR A 80 -0.95 2.37 7.83
N GLU A 81 -1.61 1.23 7.93
CA GLU A 81 -1.41 0.08 7.04
C GLU A 81 -1.79 0.41 5.59
N TRP A 82 -2.83 1.25 5.41
CA TRP A 82 -3.22 1.73 4.09
C TRP A 82 -2.11 2.60 3.46
N VAL A 83 -1.60 3.58 4.22
CA VAL A 83 -0.50 4.45 3.75
C VAL A 83 0.77 3.65 3.51
N LEU A 84 1.13 2.76 4.43
CA LEU A 84 2.30 1.89 4.31
C LEU A 84 2.23 1.05 3.03
N SER A 85 1.06 0.44 2.75
CA SER A 85 0.85 -0.35 1.54
C SER A 85 0.98 0.50 0.27
N TYR A 86 0.32 1.65 0.25
CA TYR A 86 0.32 2.57 -0.87
C TYR A 86 1.74 3.02 -1.23
N ILE A 87 2.48 3.49 -0.25
CA ILE A 87 3.86 3.97 -0.42
C ILE A 87 4.80 2.83 -0.81
N SER A 88 4.67 1.64 -0.19
CA SER A 88 5.50 0.49 -0.55
C SER A 88 5.35 0.10 -2.02
N VAL A 89 4.12 0.12 -2.55
CA VAL A 89 3.86 -0.17 -3.98
C VAL A 89 4.46 0.92 -4.87
N LEU A 90 4.29 2.20 -4.53
CA LEU A 90 4.83 3.33 -5.29
C LEU A 90 6.36 3.38 -5.33
N PHE A 91 7.04 2.68 -4.43
CA PHE A 91 8.50 2.58 -4.44
C PHE A 91 9.05 1.68 -5.56
N GLY A 92 8.26 1.43 -6.58
CA GLY A 92 8.67 0.75 -7.81
C GLY A 92 8.23 -0.70 -7.90
N ILE A 93 7.36 -1.18 -7.00
CA ILE A 93 6.81 -2.54 -7.10
C ILE A 93 5.88 -2.65 -8.30
N GLY A 94 4.97 -1.68 -8.48
CA GLY A 94 3.98 -1.75 -9.54
C GLY A 94 3.04 -0.56 -9.57
N ILE A 95 1.83 -0.78 -10.06
CA ILE A 95 0.79 0.23 -10.17
C ILE A 95 -0.17 0.09 -9.00
N VAL A 96 -0.35 1.15 -8.21
CA VAL A 96 -1.34 1.17 -7.13
C VAL A 96 -2.70 1.60 -7.66
N VAL A 97 -3.76 0.91 -7.22
CA VAL A 97 -5.15 1.19 -7.58
C VAL A 97 -5.95 1.42 -6.30
N PRO A 98 -5.98 2.65 -5.76
CA PRO A 98 -6.76 2.95 -4.58
C PRO A 98 -8.26 2.95 -4.93
N LEU A 99 -9.03 2.17 -4.16
CA LEU A 99 -10.48 2.08 -4.29
C LEU A 99 -11.16 2.90 -3.18
N ASP A 100 -12.29 3.52 -3.50
CA ASP A 100 -13.05 4.26 -2.52
C ASP A 100 -13.63 3.31 -1.46
N LYS A 101 -13.43 3.66 -0.19
CA LYS A 101 -13.89 2.90 0.98
C LYS A 101 -15.42 2.85 1.13
N GLY A 102 -16.15 3.69 0.41
CA GLY A 102 -17.60 3.79 0.44
C GLY A 102 -18.30 3.00 -0.67
N LEU A 103 -17.57 2.33 -1.54
CA LEU A 103 -18.15 1.55 -2.64
C LEU A 103 -18.98 0.37 -2.11
N PRO A 104 -20.15 0.10 -2.72
CA PRO A 104 -20.90 -1.14 -2.51
C PRO A 104 -20.10 -2.35 -3.01
N ALA A 105 -20.42 -3.55 -2.52
CA ALA A 105 -19.70 -4.78 -2.84
C ALA A 105 -19.55 -5.02 -4.36
N GLN A 106 -20.63 -4.80 -5.14
CA GLN A 106 -20.59 -4.96 -6.59
C GLN A 106 -19.64 -3.97 -7.26
N GLU A 107 -19.62 -2.72 -6.84
CA GLU A 107 -18.74 -1.70 -7.41
C GLU A 107 -17.27 -1.92 -7.03
N ILE A 108 -17.00 -2.53 -5.86
CA ILE A 108 -15.64 -2.97 -5.47
C ILE A 108 -15.17 -4.01 -6.48
N GLU A 109 -15.97 -5.04 -6.74
CA GLU A 109 -15.63 -6.10 -7.69
C GLU A 109 -15.44 -5.55 -9.11
N ASP A 110 -16.37 -4.72 -9.59
CA ASP A 110 -16.30 -4.10 -10.90
C ASP A 110 -15.03 -3.23 -11.05
N SER A 111 -14.63 -2.52 -9.99
CA SER A 111 -13.41 -1.71 -9.97
C SER A 111 -12.15 -2.58 -10.04
N ILE A 112 -12.14 -3.71 -9.33
CA ILE A 112 -11.04 -4.70 -9.40
C ILE A 112 -10.92 -5.25 -10.82
N ILE A 113 -12.04 -5.64 -11.44
CA ILE A 113 -12.08 -6.16 -12.82
C ILE A 113 -11.63 -5.07 -13.81
N ARG A 114 -12.19 -3.88 -13.73
CA ARG A 114 -11.88 -2.76 -14.67
C ARG A 114 -10.43 -2.28 -14.56
N SER A 115 -9.85 -2.28 -13.36
CA SER A 115 -8.43 -1.96 -13.18
C SER A 115 -7.52 -3.07 -13.67
N ASP A 116 -8.06 -4.26 -13.86
CA ASP A 116 -7.27 -5.45 -14.18
C ASP A 116 -6.21 -5.69 -13.09
N ALA A 117 -6.63 -5.65 -11.81
CA ALA A 117 -5.75 -5.82 -10.65
C ALA A 117 -5.28 -7.28 -10.50
N ASP A 118 -3.99 -7.46 -10.18
CA ASP A 118 -3.36 -8.76 -9.95
C ASP A 118 -3.40 -9.17 -8.47
N ALA A 119 -3.44 -8.18 -7.57
CA ALA A 119 -3.49 -8.36 -6.13
C ALA A 119 -4.45 -7.34 -5.49
N LEU A 120 -4.94 -7.68 -4.30
CA LEU A 120 -5.80 -6.81 -3.51
C LEU A 120 -5.32 -6.76 -2.06
N ILE A 121 -5.01 -5.55 -1.57
CA ILE A 121 -4.74 -5.27 -0.16
C ILE A 121 -5.99 -4.61 0.43
N PHE A 122 -6.49 -5.14 1.54
CA PHE A 122 -7.78 -4.69 2.09
C PHE A 122 -7.83 -4.64 3.62
N ASP A 123 -8.63 -3.73 4.14
CA ASP A 123 -8.92 -3.65 5.59
C ASP A 123 -9.84 -4.81 6.02
N PRO A 124 -9.66 -5.37 7.24
CA PRO A 124 -10.47 -6.50 7.73
C PRO A 124 -11.99 -6.33 7.61
N LYS A 125 -12.48 -5.11 7.63
CA LYS A 125 -13.94 -4.85 7.50
C LYS A 125 -14.54 -5.31 6.17
N TYR A 126 -13.70 -5.58 5.16
CA TYR A 126 -14.14 -6.07 3.84
C TYR A 126 -14.00 -7.59 3.69
N ILE A 127 -13.61 -8.31 4.76
CA ILE A 127 -13.28 -9.74 4.66
C ILE A 127 -14.40 -10.56 4.00
N ASP A 128 -15.64 -10.37 4.43
CA ASP A 128 -16.81 -11.12 3.91
C ASP A 128 -17.03 -10.85 2.41
N ILE A 129 -16.90 -9.59 1.98
CA ILE A 129 -17.03 -9.18 0.58
C ILE A 129 -15.91 -9.81 -0.26
N ILE A 130 -14.69 -9.79 0.27
CA ILE A 130 -13.51 -10.29 -0.46
C ILE A 130 -13.52 -11.81 -0.55
N GLU A 131 -13.95 -12.52 0.48
CA GLU A 131 -14.13 -13.96 0.43
C GLU A 131 -15.18 -14.37 -0.60
N ASP A 132 -16.29 -13.64 -0.71
CA ASP A 132 -17.33 -13.84 -1.72
C ASP A 132 -16.79 -13.60 -3.14
N ILE A 133 -16.07 -12.51 -3.38
CA ILE A 133 -15.42 -12.24 -4.67
C ILE A 133 -14.42 -13.35 -5.02
N LYS A 134 -13.63 -13.80 -4.06
CA LYS A 134 -12.66 -14.88 -4.24
C LYS A 134 -13.35 -16.20 -4.62
N GLN A 135 -14.44 -16.57 -3.94
CA GLN A 135 -15.20 -17.77 -4.22
C GLN A 135 -15.82 -17.75 -5.63
N ARG A 136 -16.35 -16.61 -6.06
CA ARG A 136 -16.92 -16.43 -7.40
C ARG A 136 -15.87 -16.51 -8.51
N SER A 137 -14.59 -16.27 -8.20
CA SER A 137 -13.48 -16.32 -9.16
C SER A 137 -13.69 -15.44 -10.40
N THR A 138 -14.34 -14.31 -10.24
CA THR A 138 -14.68 -13.39 -11.33
C THR A 138 -13.55 -12.44 -11.69
N THR A 139 -12.56 -12.31 -10.81
CA THR A 139 -11.39 -11.45 -10.99
C THR A 139 -10.14 -12.29 -11.28
N LYS A 140 -9.10 -11.66 -11.83
CA LYS A 140 -7.78 -12.30 -11.99
C LYS A 140 -6.89 -12.22 -10.75
N VAL A 141 -7.37 -11.61 -9.66
CA VAL A 141 -6.61 -11.45 -8.42
C VAL A 141 -6.15 -12.80 -7.89
N LYS A 142 -4.85 -12.93 -7.69
CA LYS A 142 -4.22 -14.16 -7.14
C LYS A 142 -3.81 -13.99 -5.69
N GLU A 143 -3.45 -12.77 -5.29
CA GLU A 143 -2.99 -12.45 -3.95
C GLU A 143 -3.98 -11.55 -3.23
N PHE A 144 -4.61 -12.10 -2.19
CA PHE A 144 -5.48 -11.38 -1.28
C PHE A 144 -4.72 -11.13 0.03
N ILE A 145 -4.58 -9.87 0.42
CA ILE A 145 -3.73 -9.44 1.53
C ILE A 145 -4.54 -8.59 2.48
N CYS A 146 -4.82 -9.10 3.67
CA CYS A 146 -5.46 -8.32 4.71
C CYS A 146 -4.46 -7.36 5.38
N MET A 147 -4.89 -6.14 5.69
CA MET A 147 -4.04 -5.15 6.37
C MET A 147 -3.67 -5.56 7.79
N LYS A 148 -4.49 -6.41 8.43
CA LYS A 148 -4.25 -6.93 9.79
C LYS A 148 -4.23 -8.45 9.79
N GLU A 149 -3.81 -9.04 10.90
CA GLU A 149 -3.86 -10.48 11.08
C GLU A 149 -5.30 -11.00 10.95
N VAL A 150 -5.46 -12.10 10.23
CA VAL A 150 -6.71 -12.83 10.06
C VAL A 150 -6.47 -14.33 10.16
N GLU A 151 -7.43 -15.05 10.70
CA GLU A 151 -7.38 -16.51 10.84
C GLU A 151 -7.76 -17.21 9.51
N SER A 152 -7.07 -16.86 8.43
CA SER A 152 -7.27 -17.51 7.13
C SER A 152 -5.94 -18.07 6.62
N LYS A 153 -5.99 -19.30 6.09
CA LYS A 153 -4.83 -19.92 5.45
C LYS A 153 -4.65 -19.45 3.99
N GLU A 154 -5.69 -18.92 3.40
CA GLU A 154 -5.76 -18.57 1.99
C GLU A 154 -5.63 -17.05 1.73
N ILE A 155 -5.67 -16.25 2.79
CA ILE A 155 -5.49 -14.81 2.74
C ILE A 155 -4.19 -14.48 3.45
N ASN A 156 -3.31 -13.80 2.74
CA ASN A 156 -2.10 -13.25 3.34
C ASN A 156 -2.42 -12.03 4.20
N ASN A 157 -1.48 -11.60 5.03
CA ASN A 157 -1.64 -10.37 5.80
C ASN A 157 -0.33 -9.57 5.87
N ILE A 158 -0.44 -8.25 6.07
CA ILE A 158 0.71 -7.35 6.11
C ILE A 158 1.73 -7.76 7.18
N PRO A 159 1.35 -8.09 8.43
CA PRO A 159 2.31 -8.54 9.43
C PRO A 159 3.18 -9.73 8.97
N LYS A 160 2.55 -10.74 8.37
CA LYS A 160 3.25 -11.92 7.83
C LYS A 160 4.18 -11.55 6.66
N ILE A 161 3.72 -10.71 5.75
CA ILE A 161 4.51 -10.27 4.58
C ILE A 161 5.72 -9.44 5.03
N LYS A 162 5.54 -8.54 6.00
CA LYS A 162 6.65 -7.76 6.60
C LYS A 162 7.68 -8.68 7.25
N LYS A 163 7.23 -9.72 7.95
CA LYS A 163 8.15 -10.70 8.54
C LYS A 163 8.98 -11.41 7.47
N ILE A 164 8.35 -11.89 6.39
CA ILE A 164 9.05 -12.49 5.25
C ILE A 164 10.05 -11.51 4.65
N GLY A 165 9.64 -10.25 4.41
CA GLY A 165 10.53 -9.25 3.85
C GLY A 165 11.71 -8.91 4.75
N LYS A 166 11.49 -8.83 6.06
CA LYS A 166 12.57 -8.64 7.04
C LYS A 166 13.58 -9.79 7.01
N GLU A 167 13.10 -11.04 6.98
CA GLU A 167 13.96 -12.21 6.88
C GLU A 167 14.80 -12.21 5.59
N GLU A 168 14.24 -11.76 4.48
CA GLU A 168 14.98 -11.61 3.21
C GLU A 168 16.02 -10.48 3.28
N LEU A 169 15.68 -9.34 3.89
CA LEU A 169 16.63 -8.24 4.12
C LEU A 169 17.80 -8.68 5.01
N ASP A 170 17.52 -9.42 6.08
CA ASP A 170 18.54 -9.97 7.00
C ASP A 170 19.48 -10.95 6.28
N LYS A 171 19.02 -11.61 5.20
CA LYS A 171 19.85 -12.44 4.30
C LYS A 171 20.63 -11.62 3.25
N GLY A 172 20.47 -10.31 3.24
CA GLY A 172 21.17 -9.41 2.31
C GLY A 172 20.46 -9.17 0.98
N ASN A 173 19.17 -9.49 0.86
CA ASN A 173 18.38 -9.16 -0.33
C ASN A 173 18.27 -7.65 -0.49
N LYS A 174 18.64 -7.13 -1.67
CA LYS A 174 18.62 -5.70 -2.00
C LYS A 174 17.67 -5.35 -3.15
N GLU A 175 16.94 -6.32 -3.68
CA GLU A 175 16.10 -6.15 -4.87
C GLU A 175 15.16 -4.95 -4.76
N PHE A 176 14.51 -4.75 -3.60
CA PHE A 176 13.60 -3.63 -3.39
C PHE A 176 14.29 -2.26 -3.49
N PHE A 177 15.51 -2.15 -3.01
CA PHE A 177 16.29 -0.90 -3.09
C PHE A 177 16.79 -0.59 -4.50
N GLU A 178 16.96 -1.62 -5.32
CA GLU A 178 17.49 -1.55 -6.69
C GLU A 178 16.38 -1.35 -7.73
N LEU A 179 15.09 -1.38 -7.31
CA LEU A 179 13.98 -1.08 -8.21
C LEU A 179 14.13 0.32 -8.80
N LYS A 180 13.97 0.42 -10.11
CA LYS A 180 13.93 1.71 -10.81
C LYS A 180 12.49 2.20 -10.90
N ILE A 181 12.28 3.48 -10.56
CA ILE A 181 11.04 4.17 -10.82
C ILE A 181 11.22 4.93 -12.12
N GLU A 182 10.36 4.67 -13.09
CA GLU A 182 10.35 5.36 -14.38
C GLU A 182 9.25 6.44 -14.33
N PRO A 183 9.60 7.74 -14.26
CA PRO A 183 8.63 8.82 -14.03
C PRO A 183 7.53 8.89 -15.08
N GLU A 184 7.82 8.47 -16.32
CA GLU A 184 6.87 8.49 -17.44
C GLU A 184 5.90 7.29 -17.44
N LYS A 185 6.13 6.27 -16.61
CA LYS A 185 5.23 5.12 -16.50
C LYS A 185 4.08 5.40 -15.53
N THR A 186 2.93 4.84 -15.87
CA THR A 186 1.77 4.85 -14.96
C THR A 186 2.14 4.20 -13.64
N SER A 187 1.96 4.92 -12.54
CA SER A 187 2.18 4.43 -11.17
C SER A 187 0.89 4.34 -10.34
N ILE A 188 -0.15 5.06 -10.77
CA ILE A 188 -1.44 5.13 -10.06
C ILE A 188 -2.58 5.07 -11.07
N ILE A 189 -3.62 4.27 -10.77
CA ILE A 189 -4.91 4.29 -11.47
C ILE A 189 -5.98 4.74 -10.47
N LEU A 190 -6.64 5.86 -10.76
CA LEU A 190 -7.70 6.41 -9.93
C LEU A 190 -9.04 6.30 -10.66
N PHE A 191 -10.06 5.87 -9.93
CA PHE A 191 -11.45 5.96 -10.38
C PHE A 191 -12.05 7.26 -9.88
N THR A 192 -12.65 8.03 -10.78
CA THR A 192 -13.37 9.27 -10.44
C THR A 192 -14.87 9.04 -10.53
N SER A 193 -15.62 9.60 -9.58
CA SER A 193 -17.07 9.64 -9.66
C SER A 193 -17.50 10.63 -10.74
N GLY A 194 -18.01 10.13 -11.83
CA GLY A 194 -18.65 10.99 -12.80
C GLY A 194 -18.06 10.93 -14.22
N THR A 195 -18.90 10.65 -15.09
CA THR A 195 -19.06 10.78 -16.53
C THR A 195 -19.35 9.47 -17.27
N THR A 196 -19.43 8.34 -16.58
CA THR A 196 -19.96 7.12 -17.19
C THR A 196 -21.04 6.49 -16.30
N SER A 197 -22.18 7.17 -16.16
CA SER A 197 -23.42 6.43 -15.99
C SER A 197 -23.57 5.60 -17.27
N LEU A 198 -23.24 4.33 -17.20
CA LEU A 198 -23.77 3.38 -18.15
C LEU A 198 -25.26 3.31 -17.89
N SER A 199 -26.05 4.05 -18.72
CA SER A 199 -27.48 3.83 -18.91
C SER A 199 -27.70 2.45 -19.50
#